data_802f77dbe8dc8e1750f996db1a21aa1f
#
_entry.id   802f77dbe8dc8e1750f996db1a21aa1f
#
_cell.length_a   1.000
_cell.length_b   1.000
_cell.length_c   1.000
_cell.angle_alpha   90.00
_cell.angle_beta   90.00
_cell.angle_gamma   90.00
#
_symmetry.space_group_name_H-M   'P 1'
#
loop_
_entity.id
_entity.type
_entity.pdbx_description
1 polymer ?
#
loop_
_entity_poly.entity_id
_entity_poly.type
_entity_poly.pdbx_seq_one_letter_code
_entity_poly.pdbx_strand_id
1 'polypeptide(L)'
;MTRDEAQQAMEGTLSSLTSDNRWEAYLSVMAKFHRYSVNNSLLIFCQRPDATLIKGYHGWRTLGRQVRRGERGITILAPLIKREVLEAGQDPEPHVVGFRAVSVFDVAQTDGEPLRGMPELLQTAGHGQLLEAIHQAIPFPVSLVPSLNGANGVFHTQARTIAVVESLAPDMRTKTLLHEWAHGLRDPADQRSRNEEEVIAEATAYVVASHYGLDTRRYSVGYVASWSEGDGKSVLKVTEEILRRSQAIVAPIDEYLQERQRAPEHDGPPRETGIGLER
;
A
#
# COMPACT_ATOMS: atom_id res chain seq x y z
N MET A 1 5.22 -0.56 26.59
CA MET A 1 5.04 -1.96 26.14
C MET A 1 6.42 -2.56 25.95
N THR A 2 6.68 -3.67 26.58
CA THR A 2 7.91 -4.47 26.41
C THR A 2 7.86 -5.23 25.07
N ARG A 3 8.95 -5.90 24.70
CA ARG A 3 8.99 -6.74 23.48
C ARG A 3 8.00 -7.92 23.58
N ASP A 4 7.93 -8.56 24.76
CA ASP A 4 7.05 -9.72 24.97
C ASP A 4 5.57 -9.32 24.95
N GLU A 5 5.23 -8.17 25.57
CA GLU A 5 3.89 -7.58 25.47
C GLU A 5 3.52 -7.23 24.03
N ALA A 6 4.48 -6.74 23.22
CA ALA A 6 4.26 -6.46 21.81
C ALA A 6 3.98 -7.73 21.01
N GLN A 7 4.72 -8.81 21.27
CA GLN A 7 4.49 -10.10 20.64
C GLN A 7 3.12 -10.67 20.98
N GLN A 8 2.73 -10.67 22.25
CA GLN A 8 1.40 -11.12 22.69
C GLN A 8 0.28 -10.29 22.06
N ALA A 9 0.46 -8.96 21.96
CA ALA A 9 -0.51 -8.08 21.31
C ALA A 9 -0.67 -8.40 19.83
N MET A 10 0.42 -8.69 19.10
CA MET A 10 0.35 -9.11 17.71
C MET A 10 -0.37 -10.44 17.52
N GLU A 11 -0.04 -11.46 18.33
CA GLU A 11 -0.69 -12.78 18.28
C GLU A 11 -2.20 -12.68 18.57
N GLY A 12 -2.59 -11.93 19.61
CA GLY A 12 -3.98 -11.65 19.93
C GLY A 12 -4.71 -10.89 18.83
N THR A 13 -4.02 -9.95 18.17
CA THR A 13 -4.58 -9.20 17.04
C THR A 13 -4.81 -10.13 15.85
N LEU A 14 -3.82 -10.94 15.45
CA LEU A 14 -3.95 -11.91 14.35
C LEU A 14 -5.14 -12.86 14.57
N SER A 15 -5.27 -13.42 15.77
CA SER A 15 -6.40 -14.29 16.11
C SER A 15 -7.75 -13.59 15.99
N SER A 16 -7.79 -12.28 16.21
CA SER A 16 -9.01 -11.47 16.11
C SER A 16 -9.38 -11.02 14.70
N LEU A 17 -8.44 -11.10 13.74
CA LEU A 17 -8.68 -10.72 12.34
C LEU A 17 -9.58 -11.71 11.59
N THR A 18 -9.97 -12.81 12.23
CA THR A 18 -10.88 -13.81 11.66
C THR A 18 -12.34 -13.33 11.57
N SER A 19 -12.67 -12.10 12.00
CA SER A 19 -13.99 -11.48 11.81
C SER A 19 -13.93 -10.44 10.67
N ASP A 20 -14.96 -10.38 9.82
CA ASP A 20 -15.04 -9.50 8.63
C ASP A 20 -14.71 -8.03 8.94
N ASN A 21 -15.34 -7.48 9.95
CA ASN A 21 -15.18 -6.06 10.31
C ASN A 21 -13.75 -5.74 10.77
N ARG A 22 -13.07 -6.66 11.46
CA ARG A 22 -11.69 -6.42 11.90
C ARG A 22 -10.68 -6.59 10.78
N TRP A 23 -10.94 -7.53 9.88
CA TRP A 23 -10.11 -7.74 8.70
C TRP A 23 -10.08 -6.50 7.80
N GLU A 24 -11.26 -5.99 7.42
CA GLU A 24 -11.36 -4.78 6.61
C GLU A 24 -10.74 -3.56 7.30
N ALA A 25 -10.99 -3.38 8.60
CA ALA A 25 -10.40 -2.30 9.38
C ALA A 25 -8.86 -2.40 9.41
N TYR A 26 -8.30 -3.61 9.51
CA TYR A 26 -6.87 -3.82 9.46
C TYR A 26 -6.29 -3.52 8.08
N LEU A 27 -6.93 -3.94 7.00
CA LEU A 27 -6.51 -3.61 5.64
C LEU A 27 -6.50 -2.10 5.39
N SER A 28 -7.46 -1.37 5.95
CA SER A 28 -7.49 0.10 5.90
C SER A 28 -6.30 0.74 6.64
N VAL A 29 -5.84 0.15 7.75
CA VAL A 29 -4.61 0.57 8.43
C VAL A 29 -3.39 0.20 7.59
N MET A 30 -3.34 -1.00 7.01
CA MET A 30 -2.25 -1.42 6.12
C MET A 30 -2.10 -0.46 4.93
N ALA A 31 -3.18 0.00 4.34
CA ALA A 31 -3.17 0.97 3.24
C ALA A 31 -2.47 2.28 3.61
N LYS A 32 -2.70 2.79 4.83
CA LYS A 32 -2.05 4.00 5.35
C LYS A 32 -0.58 3.78 5.72
N PHE A 33 -0.26 2.58 6.21
CA PHE A 33 1.04 2.24 6.79
C PHE A 33 1.79 1.16 6.00
N HIS A 34 1.54 1.04 4.69
CA HIS A 34 2.15 0.02 3.82
C HIS A 34 3.69 0.03 3.80
N ARG A 35 4.34 1.14 4.22
CA ARG A 35 5.80 1.23 4.37
C ARG A 35 6.34 0.59 5.65
N TYR A 36 5.46 0.21 6.56
CA TYR A 36 5.82 -0.53 7.77
C TYR A 36 5.75 -2.05 7.52
N SER A 37 6.46 -2.83 8.34
CA SER A 37 6.31 -4.29 8.34
C SER A 37 4.91 -4.70 8.82
N VAL A 38 4.48 -5.91 8.50
CA VAL A 38 3.22 -6.48 9.01
C VAL A 38 3.16 -6.40 10.53
N ASN A 39 4.24 -6.76 11.23
CA ASN A 39 4.29 -6.69 12.69
C ASN A 39 4.04 -5.28 13.20
N ASN A 40 4.62 -4.27 12.58
CA ASN A 40 4.38 -2.88 12.98
C ASN A 40 2.98 -2.40 12.60
N SER A 41 2.43 -2.78 11.45
CA SER A 41 1.04 -2.45 11.10
C SER A 41 0.03 -3.09 12.06
N LEU A 42 0.27 -4.33 12.52
CA LEU A 42 -0.52 -4.99 13.57
C LEU A 42 -0.42 -4.26 14.91
N LEU A 43 0.80 -3.86 15.32
CA LEU A 43 1.02 -3.08 16.54
C LEU A 43 0.33 -1.72 16.50
N ILE A 44 0.35 -1.04 15.35
CA ILE A 44 -0.38 0.21 15.16
C ILE A 44 -1.88 -0.05 15.26
N PHE A 45 -2.38 -1.04 14.53
CA PHE A 45 -3.79 -1.39 14.52
C PHE A 45 -4.35 -1.72 15.90
N CYS A 46 -3.65 -2.55 16.70
CA CYS A 46 -4.13 -2.94 18.02
C CYS A 46 -4.11 -1.80 19.04
N GLN A 47 -3.20 -0.83 18.89
CA GLN A 47 -3.06 0.28 19.83
C GLN A 47 -3.86 1.51 19.41
N ARG A 48 -3.98 1.76 18.08
CA ARG A 48 -4.66 2.91 17.52
C ARG A 48 -5.19 2.62 16.09
N PRO A 49 -6.34 1.94 15.98
CA PRO A 49 -6.89 1.55 14.68
C PRO A 49 -7.33 2.75 13.82
N ASP A 50 -7.54 3.91 14.42
CA ASP A 50 -7.88 5.17 13.78
C ASP A 50 -6.65 6.01 13.35
N ALA A 51 -5.43 5.54 13.60
CA ALA A 51 -4.21 6.25 13.22
C ALA A 51 -4.20 6.60 11.73
N THR A 52 -3.68 7.80 11.43
CA THR A 52 -3.64 8.34 10.07
C THR A 52 -2.23 8.61 9.58
N LEU A 53 -1.39 9.19 10.43
CA LEU A 53 0.00 9.50 10.14
C LEU A 53 0.81 9.44 11.41
N ILE A 54 1.82 8.59 11.44
CA ILE A 54 2.66 8.44 12.62
C ILE A 54 4.11 8.86 12.36
N LYS A 55 4.72 9.50 13.36
CA LYS A 55 6.15 9.83 13.40
C LYS A 55 6.69 9.75 14.84
N GLY A 56 7.99 9.57 14.96
CA GLY A 56 8.67 9.71 16.23
C GLY A 56 8.61 11.15 16.75
N TYR A 57 8.82 11.33 18.06
CA TYR A 57 8.76 12.64 18.73
C TYR A 57 9.62 13.72 18.01
N HIS A 58 10.87 13.40 17.68
CA HIS A 58 11.74 14.34 16.96
C HIS A 58 11.28 14.61 15.52
N GLY A 59 10.73 13.59 14.84
CA GLY A 59 10.18 13.75 13.50
C GLY A 59 8.98 14.70 13.45
N TRP A 60 8.18 14.77 14.50
CA TRP A 60 7.11 15.78 14.60
C TRP A 60 7.69 17.19 14.76
N ARG A 61 8.74 17.35 15.58
CA ARG A 61 9.39 18.66 15.76
C ARG A 61 10.00 19.21 14.48
N THR A 62 10.58 18.37 13.63
CA THR A 62 11.12 18.83 12.34
C THR A 62 10.03 19.31 11.37
N LEU A 63 8.77 18.90 11.60
CA LEU A 63 7.61 19.37 10.85
C LEU A 63 6.88 20.56 11.51
N GLY A 64 7.51 21.21 12.51
CA GLY A 64 6.88 22.32 13.24
C GLY A 64 5.74 21.90 14.15
N ARG A 65 5.67 20.62 14.52
CA ARG A 65 4.61 20.08 15.39
C ARG A 65 5.20 19.51 16.68
N GLN A 66 4.39 19.53 17.73
CA GLN A 66 4.77 19.03 19.04
C GLN A 66 3.74 18.04 19.57
N VAL A 67 4.22 16.90 20.07
CA VAL A 67 3.36 15.93 20.76
C VAL A 67 2.82 16.57 22.04
N ARG A 68 1.50 16.50 22.25
CA ARG A 68 0.87 17.04 23.46
C ARG A 68 1.34 16.31 24.72
N ARG A 69 1.42 17.06 25.81
CA ARG A 69 1.81 16.51 27.13
C ARG A 69 0.79 15.47 27.57
N GLY A 70 1.27 14.30 28.02
CA GLY A 70 0.42 13.22 28.52
C GLY A 70 -0.05 12.23 27.47
N GLU A 71 0.22 12.46 26.18
CA GLU A 71 -0.11 11.51 25.13
C GLU A 71 0.67 10.20 25.29
N ARG A 72 -0.03 9.09 25.06
CA ARG A 72 0.59 7.76 25.04
C ARG A 72 1.08 7.45 23.64
N GLY A 73 2.38 7.15 23.51
CA GLY A 73 2.95 6.73 22.22
C GLY A 73 2.45 5.35 21.79
N ILE A 74 2.33 5.19 20.49
CA ILE A 74 2.12 3.89 19.83
C ILE A 74 3.48 3.19 19.81
N THR A 75 3.57 1.99 20.35
CA THR A 75 4.82 1.21 20.34
C THR A 75 4.95 0.47 19.03
N ILE A 76 6.10 0.61 18.39
CA ILE A 76 6.51 -0.17 17.23
C ILE A 76 7.90 -0.76 17.44
N LEU A 77 8.31 -1.70 16.57
CA LEU A 77 9.62 -2.34 16.62
C LEU A 77 10.53 -1.70 15.56
N ALA A 78 11.59 -1.03 16.02
CA ALA A 78 12.62 -0.47 15.15
C ALA A 78 13.83 -1.42 15.09
N PRO A 79 14.45 -1.63 13.91
CA PRO A 79 15.65 -2.47 13.79
C PRO A 79 16.84 -1.84 14.53
N LEU A 80 17.62 -2.68 15.17
CA LEU A 80 18.94 -2.37 15.65
C LEU A 80 19.95 -2.75 14.56
N ILE A 81 20.53 -1.73 13.94
CA ILE A 81 21.49 -1.91 12.85
C ILE A 81 22.89 -1.81 13.41
N LYS A 82 23.72 -2.82 13.14
CA LYS A 82 25.15 -2.83 13.40
C LYS A 82 25.90 -2.84 12.07
N ARG A 83 27.00 -2.13 11.99
CA ARG A 83 27.89 -2.18 10.82
C ARG A 83 29.09 -3.04 11.19
N GLU A 84 29.30 -4.10 10.45
CA GLU A 84 30.44 -5.01 10.64
C GLU A 84 31.14 -5.25 9.29
N VAL A 85 32.45 -5.39 9.36
CA VAL A 85 33.27 -5.83 8.23
C VAL A 85 33.17 -7.37 8.18
N LEU A 86 32.47 -7.91 7.18
CA LEU A 86 32.28 -9.35 7.05
C LEU A 86 33.49 -10.05 6.43
N GLU A 87 34.26 -9.35 5.61
CA GLU A 87 35.51 -9.84 5.01
C GLU A 87 36.63 -8.78 5.09
N ALA A 88 37.85 -9.21 5.30
CA ALA A 88 38.99 -8.30 5.41
C ALA A 88 39.19 -7.50 4.10
N GLY A 89 39.10 -6.19 4.17
CA GLY A 89 39.26 -5.26 3.04
C GLY A 89 37.97 -4.76 2.41
N GLN A 90 36.80 -5.13 2.92
CA GLN A 90 35.52 -4.58 2.52
C GLN A 90 35.06 -3.47 3.46
N ASP A 91 34.22 -2.55 2.95
CA ASP A 91 33.55 -1.55 3.77
C ASP A 91 32.52 -2.20 4.73
N PRO A 92 32.32 -1.63 5.94
CA PRO A 92 31.36 -2.17 6.90
C PRO A 92 29.93 -2.14 6.35
N GLU A 93 29.31 -3.34 6.20
CA GLU A 93 27.93 -3.46 5.75
C GLU A 93 26.95 -3.39 6.94
N PRO A 94 25.79 -2.70 6.76
CA PRO A 94 24.76 -2.64 7.79
C PRO A 94 23.96 -3.93 7.83
N HIS A 95 23.86 -4.59 8.98
CA HIS A 95 22.97 -5.74 9.20
C HIS A 95 22.12 -5.58 10.45
N VAL A 96 20.95 -6.21 10.45
CA VAL A 96 20.00 -6.15 11.56
C VAL A 96 20.42 -7.17 12.62
N VAL A 97 20.80 -6.70 13.81
CA VAL A 97 21.19 -7.55 14.95
C VAL A 97 20.05 -7.77 15.94
N GLY A 98 18.91 -7.11 15.78
CA GLY A 98 17.76 -7.22 16.66
C GLY A 98 16.76 -6.11 16.45
N PHE A 99 15.78 -6.04 17.36
CA PHE A 99 14.75 -5.01 17.33
C PHE A 99 14.58 -4.41 18.72
N ARG A 100 14.26 -3.12 18.79
CA ARG A 100 13.90 -2.41 20.03
C ARG A 100 12.52 -1.79 19.91
N ALA A 101 11.80 -1.73 21.02
CA ALA A 101 10.56 -0.99 21.13
C ALA A 101 10.85 0.52 21.08
N VAL A 102 10.12 1.25 20.22
CA VAL A 102 10.17 2.71 20.13
C VAL A 102 8.75 3.26 20.13
N SER A 103 8.60 4.50 20.63
CA SER A 103 7.32 5.19 20.63
C SER A 103 7.21 6.12 19.42
N VAL A 104 6.12 6.00 18.70
CA VAL A 104 5.67 6.94 17.66
C VAL A 104 4.33 7.54 18.07
N PHE A 105 3.94 8.63 17.46
CA PHE A 105 2.71 9.36 17.77
C PHE A 105 1.95 9.67 16.49
N ASP A 106 0.63 9.57 16.54
CA ASP A 106 -0.24 9.97 15.44
C ASP A 106 -0.34 11.50 15.36
N VAL A 107 -0.61 12.04 14.18
CA VAL A 107 -0.81 13.47 13.96
C VAL A 107 -1.90 14.04 14.88
N ALA A 108 -2.95 13.28 15.17
CA ALA A 108 -4.01 13.66 16.09
C ALA A 108 -3.56 13.82 17.55
N GLN A 109 -2.33 13.38 17.89
CA GLN A 109 -1.70 13.56 19.21
C GLN A 109 -0.76 14.78 19.24
N THR A 110 -0.74 15.59 18.19
CA THR A 110 0.20 16.71 18.07
C THR A 110 -0.52 18.03 17.82
N ASP A 111 0.10 19.12 18.30
CA ASP A 111 -0.27 20.49 17.98
C ASP A 111 0.85 21.14 17.16
N GLY A 112 0.51 22.15 16.35
CA GLY A 112 1.46 22.91 15.54
C GLY A 112 0.94 23.23 14.15
N GLU A 113 1.83 23.62 13.25
CA GLU A 113 1.51 24.03 11.89
C GLU A 113 0.72 22.95 11.12
N PRO A 114 -0.20 23.35 10.25
CA PRO A 114 -0.83 22.44 9.31
C PRO A 114 0.22 21.72 8.46
N LEU A 115 0.07 20.42 8.25
CA LEU A 115 0.97 19.65 7.41
C LEU A 115 0.74 20.04 5.94
N ARG A 116 1.64 20.83 5.37
CA ARG A 116 1.60 21.20 3.95
C ARG A 116 2.06 20.01 3.11
N GLY A 117 1.28 19.69 2.08
CA GLY A 117 1.69 18.69 1.05
C GLY A 117 1.59 17.23 1.49
N MET A 118 0.89 16.92 2.59
CA MET A 118 0.47 15.54 2.91
C MET A 118 -1.04 15.43 2.64
N PRO A 119 -1.48 14.42 2.26
CA PRO A 119 -1.79 13.62 1.09
C PRO A 119 -2.65 14.32 0.03
N GLU A 120 -2.44 15.59 -0.24
CA GLU A 120 -3.03 16.24 -1.44
C GLU A 120 -2.60 15.53 -2.73
N LEU A 121 -1.42 14.91 -2.72
CA LEU A 121 -0.93 14.08 -3.83
C LEU A 121 -1.88 12.94 -4.20
N LEU A 122 -2.60 12.38 -3.21
CA LEU A 122 -3.49 11.25 -3.37
C LEU A 122 -4.95 11.67 -3.58
N GLN A 123 -5.34 12.86 -3.08
CA GLN A 123 -6.70 13.38 -3.23
C GLN A 123 -6.89 14.25 -4.49
N THR A 124 -5.81 14.76 -5.09
CA THR A 124 -5.85 15.62 -6.29
C THR A 124 -5.61 14.90 -7.60
N ALA A 125 -5.04 13.69 -7.59
CA ALA A 125 -5.08 12.84 -8.77
C ALA A 125 -6.52 12.41 -8.99
N GLY A 126 -7.25 13.08 -9.87
CA GLY A 126 -8.59 12.63 -10.27
C GLY A 126 -8.54 11.16 -10.73
N HIS A 127 -9.63 10.42 -10.61
CA HIS A 127 -9.70 8.97 -10.94
C HIS A 127 -9.05 8.63 -12.32
N GLY A 128 -9.08 9.57 -13.27
CA GLY A 128 -8.43 9.43 -14.57
C GLY A 128 -6.90 9.42 -14.53
N GLN A 129 -6.29 10.23 -13.67
CA GLN A 129 -4.83 10.30 -13.54
C GLN A 129 -4.27 9.04 -12.87
N LEU A 130 -5.00 8.50 -11.88
CA LEU A 130 -4.61 7.24 -11.24
C LEU A 130 -4.72 6.06 -12.20
N LEU A 131 -5.79 5.98 -12.98
CA LEU A 131 -5.95 4.92 -13.99
C LEU A 131 -4.83 4.98 -15.03
N GLU A 132 -4.45 6.19 -15.47
CA GLU A 132 -3.31 6.39 -16.37
C GLU A 132 -2.00 5.95 -15.69
N ALA A 133 -1.75 6.36 -14.45
CA ALA A 133 -0.55 5.96 -13.70
C ALA A 133 -0.45 4.44 -13.55
N ILE A 134 -1.55 3.75 -13.27
CA ILE A 134 -1.61 2.29 -13.22
C ILE A 134 -1.25 1.69 -14.57
N HIS A 135 -1.83 2.20 -15.67
CA HIS A 135 -1.51 1.71 -17.02
C HIS A 135 -0.04 1.86 -17.38
N GLN A 136 0.60 2.93 -16.95
CA GLN A 136 2.04 3.18 -17.22
C GLN A 136 2.96 2.36 -16.30
N ALA A 137 2.53 2.12 -15.07
CA ALA A 137 3.33 1.41 -14.06
C ALA A 137 3.23 -0.11 -14.14
N ILE A 138 2.14 -0.64 -14.73
CA ILE A 138 1.88 -2.08 -14.77
C ILE A 138 2.89 -2.79 -15.68
N PRO A 139 3.62 -3.83 -15.19
CA PRO A 139 4.72 -4.44 -15.94
C PRO A 139 4.26 -5.52 -16.94
N PHE A 140 2.96 -5.61 -17.18
CA PHE A 140 2.35 -6.60 -18.06
C PHE A 140 1.63 -5.92 -19.22
N PRO A 141 1.69 -6.46 -20.45
CA PRO A 141 0.85 -5.98 -21.52
C PRO A 141 -0.63 -6.07 -21.15
N VAL A 142 -1.35 -4.96 -21.31
CA VAL A 142 -2.79 -4.86 -21.04
C VAL A 142 -3.56 -4.75 -22.34
N SER A 143 -4.60 -5.54 -22.50
CA SER A 143 -5.53 -5.48 -23.64
C SER A 143 -6.95 -5.19 -23.17
N LEU A 144 -7.66 -4.33 -23.92
CA LEU A 144 -9.09 -4.12 -23.74
C LEU A 144 -9.84 -5.05 -24.67
N VAL A 145 -10.82 -5.77 -24.14
CA VAL A 145 -11.60 -6.76 -24.87
C VAL A 145 -13.10 -6.52 -24.70
N PRO A 146 -13.95 -6.89 -25.67
CA PRO A 146 -15.39 -6.68 -25.57
C PRO A 146 -16.06 -7.48 -24.45
N SER A 147 -15.56 -8.68 -24.17
CA SER A 147 -16.15 -9.59 -23.17
C SER A 147 -15.14 -10.65 -22.71
N LEU A 148 -15.33 -11.15 -21.48
CA LEU A 148 -14.55 -12.23 -20.84
C LEU A 148 -15.48 -13.29 -20.20
N ASN A 149 -16.57 -13.67 -20.85
CA ASN A 149 -17.51 -14.70 -20.35
C ASN A 149 -18.02 -14.44 -18.92
N GLY A 150 -18.30 -13.17 -18.60
CA GLY A 150 -18.82 -12.76 -17.30
C GLY A 150 -17.75 -12.29 -16.30
N ALA A 151 -16.46 -12.46 -16.58
CA ALA A 151 -15.38 -11.85 -15.80
C ALA A 151 -15.14 -10.40 -16.25
N ASN A 152 -14.66 -9.56 -15.35
CA ASN A 152 -14.26 -8.18 -15.65
C ASN A 152 -12.82 -8.10 -16.19
N GLY A 153 -11.96 -8.99 -15.74
CA GLY A 153 -10.55 -9.10 -16.13
C GLY A 153 -10.05 -10.52 -16.03
N VAL A 154 -8.85 -10.76 -16.55
CA VAL A 154 -8.11 -12.00 -16.38
C VAL A 154 -6.61 -11.77 -16.55
N PHE A 155 -5.82 -12.30 -15.64
CA PHE A 155 -4.38 -12.45 -15.78
C PHE A 155 -4.05 -13.79 -16.44
N HIS A 156 -3.48 -13.77 -17.63
CA HIS A 156 -3.02 -14.96 -18.34
C HIS A 156 -1.62 -15.37 -17.86
N THR A 157 -1.55 -16.36 -16.99
CA THR A 157 -0.32 -16.78 -16.30
C THR A 157 0.80 -17.16 -17.26
N GLN A 158 0.52 -17.91 -18.34
CA GLN A 158 1.52 -18.35 -19.31
C GLN A 158 2.05 -17.20 -20.18
N ALA A 159 1.14 -16.36 -20.68
CA ALA A 159 1.49 -15.23 -21.53
C ALA A 159 1.98 -14.02 -20.74
N ARG A 160 1.73 -13.98 -19.43
CA ARG A 160 1.97 -12.84 -18.52
C ARG A 160 1.35 -11.55 -19.06
N THR A 161 0.07 -11.63 -19.45
CA THR A 161 -0.71 -10.51 -19.97
C THR A 161 -1.99 -10.35 -19.19
N ILE A 162 -2.57 -9.13 -19.21
CA ILE A 162 -3.86 -8.82 -18.60
C ILE A 162 -4.85 -8.48 -19.72
N ALA A 163 -6.05 -9.06 -19.65
CA ALA A 163 -7.18 -8.62 -20.46
C ALA A 163 -8.26 -8.05 -19.53
N VAL A 164 -8.86 -6.91 -19.92
CA VAL A 164 -9.91 -6.22 -19.16
C VAL A 164 -11.03 -5.84 -20.09
N VAL A 165 -12.28 -5.96 -19.63
CA VAL A 165 -13.46 -5.60 -20.41
C VAL A 165 -13.49 -4.09 -20.64
N GLU A 166 -13.58 -3.66 -21.91
CA GLU A 166 -13.49 -2.26 -22.34
C GLU A 166 -14.65 -1.39 -21.86
N SER A 167 -15.84 -1.96 -21.66
CA SER A 167 -17.05 -1.25 -21.25
C SER A 167 -17.11 -0.95 -19.74
N LEU A 168 -16.12 -1.35 -18.94
CA LEU A 168 -16.10 -1.08 -17.51
C LEU A 168 -15.99 0.42 -17.22
N ALA A 169 -16.76 0.89 -16.24
CA ALA A 169 -16.60 2.23 -15.67
C ALA A 169 -15.16 2.41 -15.12
N PRO A 170 -14.60 3.63 -15.12
CA PRO A 170 -13.21 3.88 -14.73
C PRO A 170 -12.80 3.28 -13.38
N ASP A 171 -13.64 3.42 -12.35
CA ASP A 171 -13.35 2.89 -11.01
C ASP A 171 -13.31 1.35 -11.01
N MET A 172 -14.24 0.72 -11.72
CA MET A 172 -14.27 -0.74 -11.85
C MET A 172 -13.07 -1.24 -12.66
N ARG A 173 -12.67 -0.51 -13.70
CA ARG A 173 -11.48 -0.83 -14.49
C ARG A 173 -10.23 -0.72 -13.65
N THR A 174 -10.11 0.33 -12.84
CA THR A 174 -9.01 0.52 -11.88
C THR A 174 -8.93 -0.66 -10.90
N LYS A 175 -10.06 -1.00 -10.26
CA LYS A 175 -10.14 -2.16 -9.37
C LYS A 175 -9.68 -3.43 -10.06
N THR A 176 -10.23 -3.70 -11.24
CA THR A 176 -9.93 -4.92 -12.01
C THR A 176 -8.44 -4.99 -12.36
N LEU A 177 -7.84 -3.89 -12.84
CA LEU A 177 -6.41 -3.84 -13.16
C LEU A 177 -5.53 -4.14 -11.94
N LEU A 178 -5.85 -3.56 -10.78
CA LEU A 178 -5.10 -3.83 -9.54
C LEU A 178 -5.22 -5.29 -9.11
N HIS A 179 -6.40 -5.88 -9.24
CA HIS A 179 -6.65 -7.28 -8.94
C HIS A 179 -5.86 -8.22 -9.85
N GLU A 180 -5.93 -8.00 -11.18
CA GLU A 180 -5.18 -8.82 -12.14
C GLU A 180 -3.66 -8.61 -12.03
N TRP A 181 -3.23 -7.39 -11.70
CA TRP A 181 -1.82 -7.14 -11.40
C TRP A 181 -1.35 -7.91 -10.16
N ALA A 182 -2.18 -7.96 -9.11
CA ALA A 182 -1.87 -8.74 -7.93
C ALA A 182 -1.69 -10.24 -8.26
N HIS A 183 -2.53 -10.82 -9.11
CA HIS A 183 -2.33 -12.19 -9.63
C HIS A 183 -1.00 -12.34 -10.36
N GLY A 184 -0.61 -11.35 -11.16
CA GLY A 184 0.66 -11.35 -11.90
C GLY A 184 1.91 -11.34 -11.00
N LEU A 185 1.77 -10.94 -9.72
CA LEU A 185 2.83 -10.93 -8.73
C LEU A 185 2.93 -12.23 -7.90
N ARG A 186 2.08 -13.21 -8.16
CA ARG A 186 2.16 -14.53 -7.53
C ARG A 186 3.48 -15.20 -7.91
N ASP A 187 4.15 -15.77 -6.91
CA ASP A 187 5.31 -16.64 -7.16
C ASP A 187 4.83 -17.93 -7.87
N PRO A 188 5.41 -18.31 -9.01
CA PRO A 188 5.07 -19.57 -9.69
C PRO A 188 5.27 -20.82 -8.84
N ALA A 189 6.17 -20.77 -7.84
CA ALA A 189 6.40 -21.86 -6.90
C ALA A 189 5.37 -21.92 -5.75
N ASP A 190 4.50 -20.92 -5.65
CA ASP A 190 3.50 -20.80 -4.59
C ASP A 190 2.41 -21.85 -4.75
N GLN A 191 2.24 -22.71 -3.73
CA GLN A 191 1.28 -23.81 -3.70
C GLN A 191 -0.03 -23.46 -2.99
N ARG A 192 -0.28 -22.17 -2.70
CA ARG A 192 -1.55 -21.75 -2.09
C ARG A 192 -2.73 -22.16 -2.94
N SER A 193 -3.85 -22.44 -2.26
CA SER A 193 -5.11 -22.75 -2.92
C SER A 193 -5.61 -21.57 -3.78
N ARG A 194 -6.50 -21.86 -4.72
CA ARG A 194 -7.13 -20.81 -5.51
C ARG A 194 -7.90 -19.82 -4.63
N ASN A 195 -8.59 -20.30 -3.61
CA ASN A 195 -9.36 -19.44 -2.70
C ASN A 195 -8.46 -18.47 -1.93
N GLU A 196 -7.32 -18.93 -1.42
CA GLU A 196 -6.33 -18.07 -0.75
C GLU A 196 -5.77 -17.02 -1.71
N GLU A 197 -5.50 -17.41 -2.95
CA GLU A 197 -4.99 -16.50 -3.98
C GLU A 197 -6.00 -15.41 -4.32
N GLU A 198 -7.28 -15.73 -4.46
CA GLU A 198 -8.35 -14.75 -4.69
C GLU A 198 -8.46 -13.76 -3.51
N VAL A 199 -8.39 -14.25 -2.27
CA VAL A 199 -8.38 -13.38 -1.07
C VAL A 199 -7.18 -12.43 -1.09
N ILE A 200 -6.00 -12.92 -1.42
CA ILE A 200 -4.78 -12.09 -1.49
C ILE A 200 -4.91 -11.04 -2.61
N ALA A 201 -5.37 -11.42 -3.80
CA ALA A 201 -5.51 -10.50 -4.92
C ALA A 201 -6.54 -9.41 -4.62
N GLU A 202 -7.71 -9.78 -4.09
CA GLU A 202 -8.78 -8.83 -3.74
C GLU A 202 -8.33 -7.89 -2.60
N ALA A 203 -7.69 -8.43 -1.54
CA ALA A 203 -7.18 -7.62 -0.44
C ALA A 203 -6.04 -6.70 -0.89
N THR A 204 -5.17 -7.15 -1.79
CA THR A 204 -4.12 -6.31 -2.38
C THR A 204 -4.74 -5.14 -3.17
N ALA A 205 -5.71 -5.42 -4.04
CA ALA A 205 -6.43 -4.38 -4.78
C ALA A 205 -7.12 -3.39 -3.84
N TYR A 206 -7.75 -3.87 -2.75
CA TYR A 206 -8.35 -3.03 -1.72
C TYR A 206 -7.31 -2.11 -1.06
N VAL A 207 -6.19 -2.66 -0.60
CA VAL A 207 -5.12 -1.90 0.09
C VAL A 207 -4.55 -0.82 -0.83
N VAL A 208 -4.25 -1.14 -2.09
CA VAL A 208 -3.72 -0.18 -3.06
C VAL A 208 -4.76 0.88 -3.41
N ALA A 209 -6.00 0.51 -3.69
CA ALA A 209 -7.08 1.45 -3.98
C ALA A 209 -7.34 2.40 -2.80
N SER A 210 -7.38 1.87 -1.56
CA SER A 210 -7.54 2.67 -0.34
C SER A 210 -6.36 3.62 -0.12
N HIS A 211 -5.13 3.20 -0.45
CA HIS A 211 -3.94 4.05 -0.38
C HIS A 211 -4.08 5.30 -1.26
N TYR A 212 -4.65 5.15 -2.46
CA TYR A 212 -4.90 6.26 -3.38
C TYR A 212 -6.26 6.96 -3.17
N GLY A 213 -6.95 6.68 -2.06
CA GLY A 213 -8.19 7.37 -1.70
C GLY A 213 -9.40 6.99 -2.55
N LEU A 214 -9.35 5.90 -3.30
CA LEU A 214 -10.51 5.40 -4.05
C LEU A 214 -11.60 4.90 -3.10
N ASP A 215 -12.86 5.02 -3.51
CA ASP A 215 -14.00 4.48 -2.76
C ASP A 215 -14.00 2.94 -2.80
N THR A 216 -13.55 2.34 -1.71
CA THR A 216 -13.44 0.89 -1.56
C THR A 216 -14.68 0.23 -0.97
N ARG A 217 -15.75 0.99 -0.64
CA ARG A 217 -17.00 0.44 -0.04
C ARG A 217 -17.69 -0.63 -0.89
N ARG A 218 -17.38 -0.70 -2.19
CA ARG A 218 -17.91 -1.70 -3.12
C ARG A 218 -16.96 -2.89 -3.36
N TYR A 219 -15.80 -2.90 -2.68
CA TYR A 219 -14.87 -4.02 -2.73
C TYR A 219 -15.35 -5.08 -1.73
N SER A 220 -15.66 -6.26 -2.20
CA SER A 220 -15.85 -7.40 -1.31
C SER A 220 -14.48 -7.94 -0.94
N VAL A 221 -14.01 -7.60 0.22
CA VAL A 221 -12.75 -8.17 0.71
C VAL A 221 -13.04 -9.59 1.17
N GLY A 222 -12.46 -10.56 0.49
CA GLY A 222 -12.65 -11.98 0.82
C GLY A 222 -12.32 -12.27 2.28
N TYR A 223 -13.15 -13.07 2.91
CA TYR A 223 -13.10 -13.37 4.35
C TYR A 223 -12.04 -14.42 4.68
N VAL A 224 -11.06 -14.03 5.48
CA VAL A 224 -9.91 -14.88 5.86
C VAL A 224 -10.31 -16.10 6.67
N ALA A 225 -11.37 -16.03 7.48
CA ALA A 225 -11.80 -17.16 8.32
C ALA A 225 -12.33 -18.36 7.54
N SER A 226 -12.73 -18.17 6.28
CA SER A 226 -13.26 -19.27 5.47
C SER A 226 -12.24 -20.38 5.16
N TRP A 227 -10.94 -20.09 5.31
CA TRP A 227 -9.87 -21.04 4.98
C TRP A 227 -8.73 -21.09 6.02
N SER A 228 -8.63 -20.12 6.94
CA SER A 228 -7.54 -20.08 7.93
C SER A 228 -7.79 -20.98 9.15
N GLU A 229 -9.01 -21.52 9.34
CA GLU A 229 -9.45 -22.27 10.52
C GLU A 229 -9.04 -21.60 11.86
N GLY A 230 -8.79 -20.28 11.84
CA GLY A 230 -8.31 -19.52 13.00
C GLY A 230 -6.80 -19.66 13.28
N ASP A 231 -6.01 -20.29 12.40
CA ASP A 231 -4.56 -20.37 12.57
C ASP A 231 -3.88 -19.03 12.29
N GLY A 232 -3.40 -18.38 13.36
CA GLY A 232 -2.71 -17.08 13.28
C GLY A 232 -1.48 -17.09 12.38
N LYS A 233 -0.79 -18.23 12.19
CA LYS A 233 0.38 -18.32 11.29
C LYS A 233 -0.04 -18.23 9.82
N SER A 234 -1.13 -18.87 9.45
CA SER A 234 -1.69 -18.80 8.10
C SER A 234 -2.18 -17.37 7.79
N VAL A 235 -2.87 -16.73 8.73
CA VAL A 235 -3.28 -15.32 8.62
C VAL A 235 -2.06 -14.41 8.45
N LEU A 236 -0.99 -14.61 9.21
CA LEU A 236 0.24 -13.82 9.10
C LEU A 236 0.86 -13.95 7.71
N LYS A 237 1.03 -15.16 7.17
CA LYS A 237 1.60 -15.39 5.83
C LYS A 237 0.80 -14.70 4.72
N VAL A 238 -0.52 -14.77 4.79
CA VAL A 238 -1.40 -14.09 3.84
C VAL A 238 -1.25 -12.58 3.95
N THR A 239 -1.20 -12.07 5.16
CA THR A 239 -1.00 -10.64 5.44
C THR A 239 0.34 -10.13 4.92
N GLU A 240 1.41 -10.91 5.10
CA GLU A 240 2.74 -10.60 4.55
C GLU A 240 2.74 -10.55 3.04
N GLU A 241 2.03 -11.46 2.40
CA GLU A 241 1.93 -11.50 0.94
C GLU A 241 1.09 -10.34 0.38
N ILE A 242 -0.02 -9.99 1.02
CA ILE A 242 -0.81 -8.81 0.67
C ILE A 242 0.05 -7.55 0.76
N LEU A 243 0.79 -7.37 1.85
CA LEU A 243 1.67 -6.22 2.02
C LEU A 243 2.77 -6.18 0.96
N ARG A 244 3.43 -7.30 0.69
CA ARG A 244 4.48 -7.42 -0.34
C ARG A 244 3.96 -7.02 -1.72
N ARG A 245 2.80 -7.55 -2.13
CA ARG A 245 2.18 -7.21 -3.42
C ARG A 245 1.74 -5.75 -3.46
N SER A 246 1.14 -5.25 -2.40
CA SER A 246 0.74 -3.84 -2.31
C SER A 246 1.92 -2.90 -2.46
N GLN A 247 3.05 -3.17 -1.80
CA GLN A 247 4.29 -2.40 -1.94
C GLN A 247 4.84 -2.46 -3.37
N ALA A 248 4.83 -3.64 -3.99
CA ALA A 248 5.31 -3.83 -5.36
C ALA A 248 4.43 -3.12 -6.41
N ILE A 249 3.15 -2.89 -6.12
CA ILE A 249 2.24 -2.13 -6.98
C ILE A 249 2.36 -0.62 -6.72
N VAL A 250 2.39 -0.21 -5.45
CA VAL A 250 2.42 1.22 -5.07
C VAL A 250 3.72 1.89 -5.52
N ALA A 251 4.87 1.21 -5.39
CA ALA A 251 6.16 1.83 -5.67
C ALA A 251 6.28 2.39 -7.10
N PRO A 252 6.01 1.63 -8.18
CA PRO A 252 6.10 2.17 -9.55
C PRO A 252 5.00 3.18 -9.88
N ILE A 253 3.82 3.09 -9.26
CA ILE A 253 2.76 4.10 -9.42
C ILE A 253 3.20 5.42 -8.79
N ASP A 254 3.74 5.40 -7.57
CA ASP A 254 4.26 6.58 -6.88
C ASP A 254 5.40 7.22 -7.67
N GLU A 255 6.32 6.42 -8.24
CA GLU A 255 7.43 6.90 -9.07
C GLU A 255 6.90 7.67 -10.28
N TYR A 256 5.97 7.08 -11.04
CA TYR A 256 5.35 7.74 -12.20
C TYR A 256 4.64 9.06 -11.81
N LEU A 257 3.86 9.06 -10.73
CA LEU A 257 3.15 10.25 -10.27
C LEU A 257 4.12 11.36 -9.85
N GLN A 258 5.25 11.03 -9.21
CA GLN A 258 6.28 11.98 -8.82
C GLN A 258 7.03 12.56 -10.02
N GLU A 259 7.33 11.76 -11.02
CA GLU A 259 7.98 12.22 -12.26
C GLU A 259 7.11 13.22 -13.01
N ARG A 260 5.82 12.96 -13.14
CA ARG A 260 4.88 13.90 -13.77
C ARG A 260 4.78 15.24 -13.05
N GLN A 261 4.89 15.25 -11.73
CA GLN A 261 4.86 16.50 -10.97
C GLN A 261 6.15 17.31 -11.08
N ARG A 262 7.29 16.65 -11.35
CA ARG A 262 8.59 17.30 -11.57
C ARG A 262 8.76 17.81 -13.00
N ALA A 263 8.02 17.25 -13.96
CA ALA A 263 8.02 17.72 -15.33
C ALA A 263 7.42 19.14 -15.36
N PRO A 264 8.14 20.18 -15.86
CA PRO A 264 7.57 21.50 -16.01
C PRO A 264 6.34 21.40 -16.92
N GLU A 265 5.26 22.11 -16.54
CA GLU A 265 4.10 22.29 -17.43
C GLU A 265 4.60 22.86 -18.76
N HIS A 266 4.82 21.99 -19.73
CA HIS A 266 5.04 22.39 -21.11
C HIS A 266 3.66 22.42 -21.74
N ASP A 267 3.06 23.61 -21.84
CA ASP A 267 2.61 24.20 -23.04
C ASP A 267 1.40 25.13 -22.88
N GLY A 268 1.65 26.35 -23.24
CA GLY A 268 0.65 27.16 -23.95
C GLY A 268 0.47 26.64 -25.39
N PRO A 269 -0.70 26.86 -26.02
CA PRO A 269 -0.98 26.41 -27.37
C PRO A 269 0.06 26.99 -28.37
N PRO A 270 0.36 26.27 -29.47
CA PRO A 270 1.31 26.74 -30.47
C PRO A 270 0.90 28.14 -30.95
N ARG A 271 1.82 29.10 -30.84
CA ARG A 271 1.61 30.45 -31.42
C ARG A 271 1.36 30.27 -32.88
N GLU A 272 0.15 30.59 -33.32
CA GLU A 272 -0.15 30.79 -34.74
C GLU A 272 0.83 31.82 -35.29
N THR A 273 1.77 31.35 -36.07
CA THR A 273 2.59 32.23 -36.92
C THR A 273 1.68 32.78 -38.01
N GLY A 274 1.20 33.99 -37.76
CA GLY A 274 0.48 34.75 -38.75
C GLY A 274 1.35 34.90 -40.01
N ILE A 275 0.92 34.25 -41.08
CA ILE A 275 1.44 34.50 -42.42
C ILE A 275 0.88 35.86 -42.84
N GLY A 276 1.74 36.87 -42.82
CA GLY A 276 1.45 38.18 -43.38
C GLY A 276 1.26 38.06 -44.91
N LEU A 277 0.05 38.33 -45.35
CA LEU A 277 -0.24 38.65 -46.74
C LEU A 277 0.25 40.07 -46.99
N GLU A 278 1.39 40.20 -47.63
CA GLU A 278 1.75 41.43 -48.33
C GLU A 278 1.35 41.33 -49.82
N ARG A 279 0.84 42.42 -50.30
CA ARG A 279 0.27 42.64 -51.63
C ARG A 279 1.31 42.61 -52.76
#